data_fb9f094be0bd42eb3392e31cbc10a95a
#
_entry.id   fb9f094be0bd42eb3392e31cbc10a95a
#
_cell.length_a   1.000
_cell.length_b   1.000
_cell.length_c   1.000
_cell.angle_alpha   90.00
_cell.angle_beta   90.00
_cell.angle_gamma   90.00
#
_symmetry.space_group_name_H-M   'P 1'
#
loop_
_entity.id
_entity.type
_entity.pdbx_description
1 polymer ?
#
loop_
_entity_poly.entity_id
_entity_poly.type
_entity_poly.pdbx_seq_one_letter_code
_entity_poly.pdbx_strand_id
1 'polypeptide(L)'
;MFKKMKQGLSQLSQKSTWLPSIVIVLVAVLLLLPQLTSRGVIAGSDFLFHYNRFYETAMQIKTGNFSYFMSLYGFYSSGRIVNALYGPYFAYFQGILVLISKNWYTYQLLSRFLLSVIAGFSMYRLNRRASVKTKIALGVAVFYMMTFSVQYWTFRQGFSSWGAAFMPWCLIPAIDFVRTRRVEVLRLAVSVAVMMQVHMLSCFLLILAYLPFYLYGFFKSDKKKEVFFKGVQSVLLSLLLTANVWAALVVVGQSNNLVEPFVNSKLYIMTVNQRSIEWLLTPKALVFVVLYQLYFSFRHWRHYDTLLRVVTGAFFIFLVLSSSIFPWYTVNKLNLPLVNLIQFPFRFFVPATVLLLLAAAMILDKYFDKKWSKFVAIGLILVNILSFVQLSQLQEEKIDDYYNTKHPIQRKKHTFIWGNPADVRASFYDSDKFKLLDIVSKSTPDYLPADKSNKDNKYVLYEEFVLGHTDAYKKTQGDNELVFTWTADASGWAIIPVAKYADTELMLNGKRLSHKDYTLSGIGTPTVQQKVGKNTLKITYRIRTWFKALIVVNILSWLSVVIYLGIKKITLSKKG
;
A
#
# COMPACT_ATOMS: atom_id res chain seq x y z
N MET A 1 35.56 -24.32 -25.78
CA MET A 1 35.05 -23.76 -24.53
C MET A 1 33.62 -23.19 -24.68
N PHE A 2 33.33 -22.25 -25.58
CA PHE A 2 32.02 -21.64 -25.84
C PHE A 2 30.88 -22.63 -26.17
N LYS A 3 31.15 -23.71 -26.92
CA LYS A 3 30.14 -24.72 -27.29
C LYS A 3 29.70 -25.57 -26.09
N LYS A 4 30.64 -25.92 -25.18
CA LYS A 4 30.29 -26.64 -23.91
C LYS A 4 29.54 -25.74 -22.93
N MET A 5 29.88 -24.44 -22.86
CA MET A 5 29.16 -23.47 -22.04
C MET A 5 27.75 -23.22 -22.59
N LYS A 6 27.57 -23.19 -23.92
CA LYS A 6 26.24 -23.07 -24.56
C LYS A 6 25.37 -24.32 -24.35
N GLN A 7 25.97 -25.51 -24.37
CA GLN A 7 25.25 -26.76 -24.04
C GLN A 7 24.90 -26.87 -22.55
N GLY A 8 25.80 -26.46 -21.65
CA GLY A 8 25.52 -26.38 -20.21
C GLY A 8 24.39 -25.40 -19.90
N LEU A 9 24.38 -24.21 -20.51
CA LEU A 9 23.30 -23.23 -20.36
C LEU A 9 21.98 -23.71 -20.98
N SER A 10 21.99 -24.48 -22.08
CA SER A 10 20.79 -25.03 -22.68
C SER A 10 20.19 -26.17 -21.87
N GLN A 11 21.00 -27.00 -21.22
CA GLN A 11 20.56 -28.06 -20.32
C GLN A 11 20.04 -27.50 -18.98
N LEU A 12 20.65 -26.45 -18.43
CA LEU A 12 20.15 -25.69 -17.29
C LEU A 12 18.80 -25.03 -17.59
N SER A 13 18.59 -24.54 -18.81
CA SER A 13 17.35 -23.87 -19.23
C SER A 13 16.14 -24.80 -19.36
N GLN A 14 16.35 -26.09 -19.63
CA GLN A 14 15.25 -27.06 -19.77
C GLN A 14 14.82 -27.75 -18.45
N LYS A 15 15.66 -27.77 -17.42
CA LYS A 15 15.40 -28.47 -16.15
C LYS A 15 15.30 -27.55 -14.91
N SER A 16 15.66 -26.27 -15.00
CA SER A 16 15.71 -25.40 -13.81
C SER A 16 14.41 -24.62 -13.62
N THR A 17 13.55 -25.10 -12.73
CA THR A 17 12.40 -24.37 -12.18
C THR A 17 12.82 -23.11 -11.38
N TRP A 18 14.11 -22.99 -11.02
CA TRP A 18 14.69 -21.94 -10.20
C TRP A 18 15.13 -20.68 -10.95
N LEU A 19 15.45 -20.82 -12.26
CA LEU A 19 15.97 -19.71 -13.05
C LEU A 19 15.12 -18.42 -13.01
N PRO A 20 13.77 -18.47 -13.18
CA PRO A 20 12.95 -17.26 -13.05
C PRO A 20 13.06 -16.62 -11.67
N SER A 21 13.13 -17.43 -10.62
CA SER A 21 13.27 -16.95 -9.24
C SER A 21 14.60 -16.22 -9.03
N ILE A 22 15.68 -16.81 -9.50
CA ILE A 22 17.03 -16.23 -9.41
C ILE A 22 17.08 -14.89 -10.16
N VAL A 23 16.54 -14.84 -11.38
CA VAL A 23 16.53 -13.59 -12.18
C VAL A 23 15.72 -12.50 -11.51
N ILE A 24 14.53 -12.80 -10.99
CA ILE A 24 13.68 -11.82 -10.28
C ILE A 24 14.42 -11.26 -9.06
N VAL A 25 15.00 -12.13 -8.23
CA VAL A 25 15.76 -11.72 -7.04
C VAL A 25 16.98 -10.89 -7.43
N LEU A 26 17.74 -11.33 -8.43
CA LEU A 26 18.92 -10.59 -8.92
C LEU A 26 18.54 -9.20 -9.42
N VAL A 27 17.48 -9.09 -10.23
CA VAL A 27 16.99 -7.78 -10.71
C VAL A 27 16.52 -6.90 -9.53
N ALA A 28 15.85 -7.48 -8.53
CA ALA A 28 15.46 -6.73 -7.34
C ALA A 28 16.69 -6.15 -6.60
N VAL A 29 17.80 -6.89 -6.53
CA VAL A 29 19.06 -6.37 -5.98
C VAL A 29 19.65 -5.28 -6.88
N LEU A 30 19.69 -5.49 -8.20
CA LEU A 30 20.20 -4.50 -9.15
C LEU A 30 19.43 -3.17 -9.05
N LEU A 31 18.12 -3.19 -8.84
CA LEU A 31 17.29 -1.99 -8.65
C LEU A 31 17.65 -1.17 -7.41
N LEU A 32 18.40 -1.73 -6.47
CA LEU A 32 18.91 -1.01 -5.29
C LEU A 32 20.30 -0.38 -5.52
N LEU A 33 21.00 -0.72 -6.60
CA LEU A 33 22.40 -0.29 -6.82
C LEU A 33 22.61 1.22 -6.63
N PRO A 34 21.80 2.13 -7.21
CA PRO A 34 22.02 3.56 -7.02
C PRO A 34 22.03 3.99 -5.55
N GLN A 35 21.13 3.42 -4.73
CA GLN A 35 21.12 3.69 -3.29
C GLN A 35 22.25 2.99 -2.53
N LEU A 36 22.63 1.77 -2.92
CA LEU A 36 23.70 1.02 -2.25
C LEU A 36 25.05 1.69 -2.47
N THR A 37 25.33 2.13 -3.68
CA THR A 37 26.62 2.76 -4.06
C THR A 37 26.75 4.16 -3.48
N SER A 38 25.69 4.98 -3.59
CA SER A 38 25.70 6.36 -3.08
C SER A 38 25.44 6.46 -1.57
N ARG A 39 24.84 5.43 -0.96
CA ARG A 39 24.30 5.47 0.40
C ARG A 39 23.28 6.58 0.62
N GLY A 40 22.65 7.09 -0.45
CA GLY A 40 21.66 8.16 -0.34
C GLY A 40 20.27 7.66 0.06
N VAL A 41 19.46 8.56 0.56
CA VAL A 41 18.08 8.32 0.96
C VAL A 41 17.12 8.97 -0.03
N ILE A 42 16.03 8.32 -0.37
CA ILE A 42 14.95 8.89 -1.17
C ILE A 42 13.74 9.12 -0.26
N ALA A 43 13.52 10.35 0.17
CA ALA A 43 12.40 10.75 1.02
C ALA A 43 11.29 11.38 0.18
N GLY A 44 10.20 10.67 -0.01
CA GLY A 44 9.04 11.13 -0.77
C GLY A 44 7.98 11.85 0.07
N SER A 45 6.79 12.07 -0.51
CA SER A 45 5.71 12.84 0.14
C SER A 45 5.13 12.15 1.37
N ASP A 46 5.09 10.82 1.40
CA ASP A 46 4.30 10.06 2.36
C ASP A 46 5.15 9.28 3.38
N PHE A 47 6.51 9.45 3.33
CA PHE A 47 7.40 8.64 4.16
C PHE A 47 7.16 8.82 5.66
N LEU A 48 6.98 10.06 6.16
CA LEU A 48 6.75 10.31 7.58
C LEU A 48 5.47 9.67 8.10
N PHE A 49 4.38 9.71 7.31
CA PHE A 49 3.14 9.06 7.69
C PHE A 49 3.33 7.55 7.85
N HIS A 50 3.98 6.91 6.86
CA HIS A 50 4.20 5.48 6.90
C HIS A 50 5.28 5.05 7.89
N TYR A 51 6.33 5.84 8.08
CA TYR A 51 7.39 5.52 9.06
C TYR A 51 6.83 5.59 10.48
N ASN A 52 5.99 6.58 10.81
CA ASN A 52 5.28 6.61 12.10
C ASN A 52 4.40 5.37 12.30
N ARG A 53 3.64 4.95 11.29
CA ARG A 53 2.81 3.73 11.34
C ARG A 53 3.61 2.49 11.63
N PHE A 54 4.76 2.34 10.99
CA PHE A 54 5.59 1.14 11.10
C PHE A 54 6.48 1.17 12.33
N TYR A 55 6.92 2.36 12.76
CA TYR A 55 7.56 2.54 14.06
C TYR A 55 6.61 2.15 15.20
N GLU A 56 5.34 2.56 15.14
CA GLU A 56 4.30 2.15 16.09
C GLU A 56 4.24 0.62 16.23
N THR A 57 4.07 -0.10 15.11
CA THR A 57 3.96 -1.57 15.16
C THR A 57 5.27 -2.25 15.52
N ALA A 58 6.42 -1.69 15.13
CA ALA A 58 7.73 -2.17 15.55
C ALA A 58 7.90 -2.08 17.07
N MET A 59 7.54 -0.95 17.66
CA MET A 59 7.65 -0.76 19.11
C MET A 59 6.65 -1.62 19.88
N GLN A 60 5.43 -1.79 19.39
CA GLN A 60 4.47 -2.72 19.99
C GLN A 60 5.03 -4.15 20.04
N ILE A 61 5.63 -4.63 18.94
CA ILE A 61 6.27 -5.96 18.92
C ILE A 61 7.46 -6.01 19.90
N LYS A 62 8.32 -4.98 19.89
CA LYS A 62 9.53 -4.93 20.72
C LYS A 62 9.22 -4.94 22.22
N THR A 63 8.18 -4.24 22.64
CA THR A 63 7.81 -4.07 24.05
C THR A 63 6.79 -5.10 24.52
N GLY A 64 6.12 -5.81 23.61
CA GLY A 64 4.98 -6.68 23.93
C GLY A 64 3.69 -5.92 24.28
N ASN A 65 3.69 -4.59 24.16
CA ASN A 65 2.55 -3.74 24.50
C ASN A 65 1.72 -3.43 23.24
N PHE A 66 0.69 -4.24 23.01
CA PHE A 66 -0.16 -4.16 21.84
C PHE A 66 -1.39 -3.30 22.06
N SER A 67 -1.52 -2.23 21.28
CA SER A 67 -2.75 -1.43 21.18
C SER A 67 -3.32 -1.52 19.79
N TYR A 68 -4.56 -2.03 19.68
CA TYR A 68 -5.20 -2.18 18.37
C TYR A 68 -5.58 -0.84 17.75
N PHE A 69 -6.06 0.10 18.56
CA PHE A 69 -6.55 1.39 18.09
C PHE A 69 -5.56 2.52 18.29
N MET A 70 -5.10 2.75 19.52
CA MET A 70 -4.26 3.91 19.83
C MET A 70 -2.81 3.73 19.35
N SER A 71 -2.25 4.77 18.75
CA SER A 71 -0.80 4.90 18.56
C SER A 71 -0.15 5.30 19.89
N LEU A 72 0.65 4.37 20.44
CA LEU A 72 1.35 4.56 21.72
C LEU A 72 2.76 5.13 21.54
N TYR A 73 3.41 4.84 20.42
CA TYR A 73 4.82 5.16 20.14
C TYR A 73 4.99 6.11 18.96
N GLY A 74 4.28 5.85 17.85
CA GLY A 74 4.30 6.70 16.67
C GLY A 74 3.44 7.95 16.82
N PHE A 75 3.58 8.88 15.84
CA PHE A 75 2.80 10.12 15.82
C PHE A 75 2.86 10.90 17.15
N TYR A 76 4.06 10.97 17.75
CA TYR A 76 4.30 11.66 19.02
C TYR A 76 3.51 11.11 20.21
N SER A 77 3.18 9.83 20.22
CA SER A 77 2.32 9.22 21.25
C SER A 77 1.00 9.97 21.44
N SER A 78 0.39 10.39 20.34
CA SER A 78 -0.84 11.20 20.38
C SER A 78 -2.13 10.37 20.46
N GLY A 79 -2.05 9.07 20.67
CA GLY A 79 -3.23 8.19 20.82
C GLY A 79 -4.14 8.11 19.58
N ARG A 80 -3.69 8.62 18.43
CA ARG A 80 -4.50 8.63 17.20
C ARG A 80 -4.69 7.23 16.63
N ILE A 81 -5.82 7.03 15.98
CA ILE A 81 -6.18 5.76 15.34
C ILE A 81 -5.79 5.81 13.86
N VAL A 82 -4.82 4.99 13.46
CA VAL A 82 -4.38 4.90 12.06
C VAL A 82 -4.32 3.44 11.59
N ASN A 83 -3.50 2.60 12.22
CA ASN A 83 -3.25 1.24 11.75
C ASN A 83 -4.52 0.37 11.73
N ALA A 84 -5.42 0.53 12.69
CA ALA A 84 -6.71 -0.16 12.73
C ALA A 84 -7.56 0.10 11.48
N LEU A 85 -7.47 1.32 10.91
CA LEU A 85 -8.24 1.75 9.74
C LEU A 85 -7.51 1.52 8.40
N TYR A 86 -6.23 1.09 8.44
CA TYR A 86 -5.36 1.07 7.25
C TYR A 86 -4.78 -0.32 6.94
N GLY A 87 -5.31 -1.40 7.51
CA GLY A 87 -4.81 -2.77 7.35
C GLY A 87 -3.68 -3.11 8.33
N PRO A 88 -4.03 -3.45 9.59
CA PRO A 88 -3.06 -3.60 10.67
C PRO A 88 -2.07 -4.74 10.44
N TYR A 89 -2.48 -5.88 9.85
CA TYR A 89 -1.58 -7.02 9.66
C TYR A 89 -0.39 -6.68 8.76
N PHE A 90 -0.63 -5.90 7.71
CA PHE A 90 0.47 -5.47 6.85
C PHE A 90 1.33 -4.38 7.51
N ALA A 91 0.76 -3.57 8.39
CA ALA A 91 1.54 -2.64 9.20
C ALA A 91 2.47 -3.37 10.18
N TYR A 92 2.02 -4.48 10.79
CA TYR A 92 2.89 -5.34 11.61
C TYR A 92 3.98 -6.03 10.79
N PHE A 93 3.68 -6.48 9.56
CA PHE A 93 4.73 -6.97 8.65
C PHE A 93 5.80 -5.91 8.39
N GLN A 94 5.40 -4.67 8.12
CA GLN A 94 6.34 -3.56 7.96
C GLN A 94 7.10 -3.25 9.27
N GLY A 95 6.43 -3.35 10.43
CA GLY A 95 7.05 -3.21 11.75
C GLY A 95 8.15 -4.24 11.99
N ILE A 96 7.95 -5.49 11.57
CA ILE A 96 9.01 -6.52 11.61
C ILE A 96 10.20 -6.09 10.74
N LEU A 97 9.96 -5.56 9.52
CA LEU A 97 11.04 -5.06 8.67
C LEU A 97 11.80 -3.90 9.32
N VAL A 98 11.08 -3.00 10.03
CA VAL A 98 11.71 -1.92 10.82
C VAL A 98 12.57 -2.49 11.94
N LEU A 99 12.11 -3.52 12.66
CA LEU A 99 12.86 -4.13 13.76
C LEU A 99 14.15 -4.80 13.32
N ILE A 100 14.12 -5.58 12.24
CA ILE A 100 15.30 -6.28 11.71
C ILE A 100 16.26 -5.34 10.96
N SER A 101 15.81 -4.15 10.62
CA SER A 101 16.65 -3.13 9.99
C SER A 101 17.43 -2.35 11.06
N LYS A 102 18.73 -2.11 10.82
CA LYS A 102 19.56 -1.33 11.74
C LYS A 102 19.03 0.11 11.90
N ASN A 103 18.58 0.74 10.82
CA ASN A 103 18.14 2.14 10.75
C ASN A 103 17.13 2.34 9.60
N TRP A 104 16.67 3.58 9.39
CA TRP A 104 15.70 3.87 8.33
C TRP A 104 16.24 3.68 6.91
N TYR A 105 17.53 3.92 6.70
CA TYR A 105 18.17 3.65 5.41
C TYR A 105 18.10 2.15 5.06
N THR A 106 18.49 1.26 5.98
CA THR A 106 18.44 -0.19 5.76
C THR A 106 17.00 -0.70 5.66
N TYR A 107 16.04 -0.12 6.38
CA TYR A 107 14.63 -0.40 6.20
C TYR A 107 14.16 -0.02 4.79
N GLN A 108 14.58 1.14 4.27
CA GLN A 108 14.21 1.57 2.92
C GLN A 108 14.70 0.58 1.86
N LEU A 109 15.95 0.13 1.96
CA LEU A 109 16.51 -0.89 1.06
C LEU A 109 15.73 -2.21 1.16
N LEU A 110 15.50 -2.71 2.37
CA LEU A 110 14.82 -3.99 2.58
C LEU A 110 13.38 -3.96 2.08
N SER A 111 12.64 -2.89 2.37
CA SER A 111 11.26 -2.76 1.92
C SER A 111 11.14 -2.66 0.40
N ARG A 112 12.06 -1.93 -0.27
CA ARG A 112 12.14 -1.83 -1.73
C ARG A 112 12.50 -3.15 -2.39
N PHE A 113 13.45 -3.87 -1.80
CA PHE A 113 13.83 -5.21 -2.25
C PHE A 113 12.62 -6.16 -2.26
N LEU A 114 11.94 -6.27 -1.11
CA LEU A 114 10.79 -7.17 -0.96
C LEU A 114 9.62 -6.76 -1.87
N LEU A 115 9.35 -5.47 -2.00
CA LEU A 115 8.34 -4.95 -2.92
C LEU A 115 8.61 -5.42 -4.36
N SER A 116 9.86 -5.25 -4.83
CA SER A 116 10.27 -5.62 -6.18
C SER A 116 10.18 -7.13 -6.40
N VAL A 117 10.62 -7.93 -5.43
CA VAL A 117 10.54 -9.39 -5.47
C VAL A 117 9.08 -9.85 -5.56
N ILE A 118 8.19 -9.32 -4.72
CA ILE A 118 6.76 -9.66 -4.72
C ILE A 118 6.13 -9.27 -6.06
N ALA A 119 6.41 -8.07 -6.58
CA ALA A 119 5.88 -7.61 -7.86
C ALA A 119 6.32 -8.52 -9.01
N GLY A 120 7.62 -8.85 -9.08
CA GLY A 120 8.17 -9.73 -10.11
C GLY A 120 7.56 -11.13 -10.07
N PHE A 121 7.50 -11.76 -8.89
CA PHE A 121 6.87 -13.07 -8.74
C PHE A 121 5.38 -13.07 -9.04
N SER A 122 4.65 -12.05 -8.59
CA SER A 122 3.21 -11.93 -8.83
C SER A 122 2.92 -11.83 -10.32
N MET A 123 3.65 -10.98 -11.06
CA MET A 123 3.46 -10.79 -12.50
C MET A 123 3.92 -12.00 -13.29
N TYR A 124 5.05 -12.63 -12.92
CA TYR A 124 5.49 -13.88 -13.52
C TYR A 124 4.42 -14.97 -13.39
N ARG A 125 3.87 -15.18 -12.19
CA ARG A 125 2.83 -16.19 -11.94
C ARG A 125 1.54 -15.91 -12.69
N LEU A 126 1.11 -14.65 -12.79
CA LEU A 126 -0.06 -14.26 -13.57
C LEU A 126 0.13 -14.62 -15.05
N ASN A 127 1.26 -14.22 -15.65
CA ASN A 127 1.57 -14.56 -17.05
C ASN A 127 1.62 -16.07 -17.28
N ARG A 128 2.27 -16.81 -16.37
CA ARG A 128 2.32 -18.30 -16.44
C ARG A 128 0.93 -18.91 -16.32
N ARG A 129 0.05 -18.34 -15.47
CA ARG A 129 -1.34 -18.79 -15.35
C ARG A 129 -2.14 -18.50 -16.63
N ALA A 130 -1.83 -17.43 -17.34
CA ALA A 130 -2.37 -17.15 -18.66
C ALA A 130 -1.76 -17.99 -19.79
N SER A 131 -0.92 -18.99 -19.46
CA SER A 131 -0.21 -19.91 -20.39
C SER A 131 0.88 -19.25 -21.23
N VAL A 132 1.35 -18.07 -20.88
CA VAL A 132 2.48 -17.40 -21.54
C VAL A 132 3.77 -18.16 -21.31
N LYS A 133 4.60 -18.35 -22.34
CA LYS A 133 5.90 -19.05 -22.27
C LYS A 133 6.84 -18.40 -21.24
N THR A 134 7.64 -19.22 -20.56
CA THR A 134 8.52 -18.82 -19.45
C THR A 134 9.40 -17.59 -19.77
N LYS A 135 10.03 -17.53 -20.94
CA LYS A 135 10.92 -16.42 -21.31
C LYS A 135 10.19 -15.08 -21.42
N ILE A 136 9.02 -15.07 -22.06
CA ILE A 136 8.18 -13.87 -22.22
C ILE A 136 7.61 -13.48 -20.84
N ALA A 137 7.07 -14.45 -20.10
CA ALA A 137 6.53 -14.22 -18.76
C ALA A 137 7.58 -13.59 -17.82
N LEU A 138 8.83 -14.05 -17.89
CA LEU A 138 9.94 -13.52 -17.10
C LEU A 138 10.33 -12.10 -17.55
N GLY A 139 10.51 -11.87 -18.87
CA GLY A 139 10.86 -10.54 -19.40
C GLY A 139 9.82 -9.47 -19.04
N VAL A 140 8.52 -9.82 -19.14
CA VAL A 140 7.42 -8.92 -18.75
C VAL A 140 7.35 -8.75 -17.23
N ALA A 141 7.66 -9.76 -16.43
CA ALA A 141 7.71 -9.64 -14.98
C ALA A 141 8.84 -8.68 -14.53
N VAL A 142 10.02 -8.78 -15.15
CA VAL A 142 11.14 -7.86 -14.91
C VAL A 142 10.77 -6.44 -15.32
N PHE A 143 10.12 -6.25 -16.46
CA PHE A 143 9.62 -4.94 -16.89
C PHE A 143 8.63 -4.34 -15.89
N TYR A 144 7.70 -5.17 -15.38
CA TYR A 144 6.71 -4.73 -14.38
C TYR A 144 7.35 -4.18 -13.11
N MET A 145 8.43 -4.80 -12.62
CA MET A 145 9.17 -4.33 -11.44
C MET A 145 9.66 -2.88 -11.60
N MET A 146 9.89 -2.42 -12.84
CA MET A 146 10.42 -1.08 -13.14
C MET A 146 9.33 -0.05 -13.46
N THR A 147 8.05 -0.45 -13.55
CA THR A 147 6.95 0.49 -13.79
C THR A 147 6.71 1.40 -12.59
N PHE A 148 6.26 2.63 -12.85
CA PHE A 148 5.97 3.60 -11.77
C PHE A 148 4.91 3.08 -10.80
N SER A 149 3.98 2.24 -11.25
CA SER A 149 3.02 1.55 -10.38
C SER A 149 3.71 0.80 -9.22
N VAL A 150 4.85 0.15 -9.49
CA VAL A 150 5.67 -0.52 -8.48
C VAL A 150 6.64 0.45 -7.81
N GLN A 151 7.27 1.36 -8.57
CA GLN A 151 8.31 2.25 -8.08
C GLN A 151 7.79 3.49 -7.34
N TYR A 152 6.48 3.71 -7.27
CA TYR A 152 5.88 4.82 -6.52
C TYR A 152 6.23 4.78 -5.02
N TRP A 153 6.45 3.59 -4.44
CA TRP A 153 7.02 3.44 -3.10
C TRP A 153 8.45 4.00 -3.01
N THR A 154 9.27 3.74 -4.00
CA THR A 154 10.66 4.25 -4.07
C THR A 154 10.71 5.77 -4.09
N PHE A 155 9.90 6.42 -4.94
CA PHE A 155 9.99 7.85 -5.18
C PHE A 155 9.13 8.72 -4.26
N ARG A 156 8.00 8.19 -3.78
CA ARG A 156 7.02 8.96 -3.02
C ARG A 156 6.63 8.31 -1.69
N GLN A 157 7.09 7.10 -1.41
CA GLN A 157 6.56 6.21 -0.37
C GLN A 157 5.03 6.06 -0.47
N GLY A 158 4.51 6.12 -1.70
CA GLY A 158 3.09 5.91 -1.95
C GLY A 158 2.68 4.46 -1.78
N PHE A 159 1.78 4.18 -0.84
CA PHE A 159 1.47 2.82 -0.41
C PHE A 159 0.71 1.98 -1.44
N SER A 160 0.14 2.62 -2.47
CA SER A 160 -0.47 1.93 -3.62
C SER A 160 0.49 0.99 -4.37
N SER A 161 1.82 1.21 -4.27
CA SER A 161 2.82 0.30 -4.84
C SER A 161 2.78 -1.10 -4.22
N TRP A 162 2.52 -1.20 -2.92
CA TRP A 162 2.34 -2.50 -2.29
C TRP A 162 1.09 -3.20 -2.83
N GLY A 163 0.00 -2.46 -3.03
CA GLY A 163 -1.16 -2.97 -3.75
C GLY A 163 -0.82 -3.41 -5.18
N ALA A 164 -0.03 -2.62 -5.92
CA ALA A 164 0.44 -2.98 -7.25
C ALA A 164 1.26 -4.27 -7.23
N ALA A 165 2.16 -4.46 -6.26
CA ALA A 165 2.98 -5.66 -6.16
C ALA A 165 2.15 -6.95 -6.00
N PHE A 166 1.05 -6.91 -5.25
CA PHE A 166 0.15 -8.05 -5.06
C PHE A 166 -0.93 -8.18 -6.14
N MET A 167 -1.27 -7.09 -6.86
CA MET A 167 -2.37 -7.06 -7.84
C MET A 167 -2.30 -8.19 -8.88
N PRO A 168 -1.14 -8.50 -9.52
CA PRO A 168 -1.09 -9.57 -10.49
C PRO A 168 -1.44 -10.94 -9.90
N TRP A 169 -0.96 -11.25 -8.69
CA TRP A 169 -1.29 -12.49 -8.01
C TRP A 169 -2.78 -12.56 -7.65
N CYS A 170 -3.33 -11.44 -7.19
CA CYS A 170 -4.75 -11.35 -6.86
C CYS A 170 -5.66 -11.49 -8.09
N LEU A 171 -5.20 -11.16 -9.31
CA LEU A 171 -5.98 -11.34 -10.54
C LEU A 171 -6.01 -12.79 -11.06
N ILE A 172 -5.21 -13.70 -10.52
CA ILE A 172 -5.21 -15.11 -10.97
C ILE A 172 -6.60 -15.76 -10.90
N PRO A 173 -7.42 -15.59 -9.83
CA PRO A 173 -8.77 -16.15 -9.79
C PRO A 173 -9.68 -15.67 -10.92
N ALA A 174 -9.51 -14.41 -11.39
CA ALA A 174 -10.27 -13.87 -12.52
C ALA A 174 -9.91 -14.56 -13.84
N ILE A 175 -8.61 -14.82 -14.08
CA ILE A 175 -8.13 -15.57 -15.23
C ILE A 175 -8.70 -16.98 -15.23
N ASP A 176 -8.62 -17.65 -14.07
CA ASP A 176 -9.16 -19.02 -13.91
C ASP A 176 -10.66 -19.06 -14.16
N PHE A 177 -11.41 -18.08 -13.64
CA PHE A 177 -12.85 -18.01 -13.81
C PHE A 177 -13.27 -17.85 -15.29
N VAL A 178 -12.59 -16.97 -16.06
CA VAL A 178 -12.87 -16.84 -17.49
C VAL A 178 -12.64 -18.14 -18.26
N ARG A 179 -11.62 -18.91 -17.86
CA ARG A 179 -11.26 -20.18 -18.53
C ARG A 179 -12.15 -21.34 -18.14
N THR A 180 -12.44 -21.48 -16.86
CA THR A 180 -13.11 -22.69 -16.31
C THR A 180 -14.59 -22.52 -16.07
N ARG A 181 -15.09 -21.25 -16.03
CA ARG A 181 -16.46 -20.90 -15.62
C ARG A 181 -16.78 -21.35 -14.18
N ARG A 182 -15.77 -21.61 -13.36
CA ARG A 182 -15.93 -22.06 -11.98
C ARG A 182 -15.30 -21.05 -11.03
N VAL A 183 -16.06 -20.64 -10.00
CA VAL A 183 -15.55 -19.76 -8.95
C VAL A 183 -14.80 -20.59 -7.93
N GLU A 184 -13.53 -20.28 -7.74
CA GLU A 184 -12.66 -20.86 -6.69
C GLU A 184 -12.79 -20.01 -5.42
N VAL A 185 -13.79 -20.31 -4.59
CA VAL A 185 -14.21 -19.53 -3.41
C VAL A 185 -13.03 -19.10 -2.55
N LEU A 186 -12.21 -20.07 -2.12
CA LEU A 186 -11.09 -19.78 -1.22
C LEU A 186 -10.05 -18.86 -1.85
N ARG A 187 -9.67 -19.10 -3.11
CA ARG A 187 -8.65 -18.27 -3.78
C ARG A 187 -9.13 -16.85 -4.00
N LEU A 188 -10.39 -16.69 -4.39
CA LEU A 188 -10.98 -15.36 -4.59
C LEU A 188 -11.05 -14.61 -3.26
N ALA A 189 -11.56 -15.25 -2.21
CA ALA A 189 -11.68 -14.65 -0.88
C ALA A 189 -10.32 -14.27 -0.29
N VAL A 190 -9.33 -15.15 -0.37
CA VAL A 190 -7.96 -14.86 0.12
C VAL A 190 -7.32 -13.72 -0.69
N SER A 191 -7.54 -13.66 -2.01
CA SER A 191 -7.00 -12.57 -2.84
C SER A 191 -7.56 -11.20 -2.42
N VAL A 192 -8.87 -11.12 -2.19
CA VAL A 192 -9.52 -9.89 -1.70
C VAL A 192 -9.03 -9.55 -0.30
N ALA A 193 -8.97 -10.57 0.60
CA ALA A 193 -8.55 -10.34 1.98
C ALA A 193 -7.09 -9.90 2.10
N VAL A 194 -6.16 -10.50 1.38
CA VAL A 194 -4.76 -10.07 1.33
C VAL A 194 -4.67 -8.64 0.82
N MET A 195 -5.36 -8.29 -0.26
CA MET A 195 -5.33 -6.93 -0.80
C MET A 195 -5.91 -5.91 0.18
N MET A 196 -6.98 -6.25 0.93
CA MET A 196 -7.55 -5.40 1.97
C MET A 196 -6.56 -5.15 3.11
N GLN A 197 -5.83 -6.16 3.56
CA GLN A 197 -4.79 -6.02 4.59
C GLN A 197 -3.58 -5.20 4.10
N VAL A 198 -3.26 -5.29 2.81
CA VAL A 198 -2.16 -4.54 2.21
C VAL A 198 -2.54 -3.07 2.01
N HIS A 199 -3.65 -2.81 1.28
CA HIS A 199 -4.06 -1.45 0.95
C HIS A 199 -5.54 -1.40 0.54
N MET A 200 -6.37 -0.78 1.36
CA MET A 200 -7.83 -0.77 1.20
C MET A 200 -8.28 -0.21 -0.17
N LEU A 201 -7.70 0.89 -0.63
CA LEU A 201 -8.03 1.45 -1.95
C LEU A 201 -7.62 0.53 -3.09
N SER A 202 -6.48 -0.16 -2.98
CA SER A 202 -6.09 -1.17 -3.99
C SER A 202 -7.02 -2.38 -3.98
N CYS A 203 -7.62 -2.72 -2.84
CA CYS A 203 -8.68 -3.73 -2.76
C CYS A 203 -9.93 -3.28 -3.53
N PHE A 204 -10.34 -2.04 -3.37
CA PHE A 204 -11.43 -1.46 -4.16
C PHE A 204 -11.14 -1.53 -5.67
N LEU A 205 -9.93 -1.12 -6.11
CA LEU A 205 -9.52 -1.22 -7.52
C LEU A 205 -9.47 -2.68 -8.02
N LEU A 206 -9.07 -3.63 -7.17
CA LEU A 206 -9.11 -5.06 -7.49
C LEU A 206 -10.54 -5.57 -7.70
N ILE A 207 -11.48 -5.17 -6.83
CA ILE A 207 -12.90 -5.54 -6.97
C ILE A 207 -13.45 -4.99 -8.29
N LEU A 208 -13.15 -3.74 -8.62
CA LEU A 208 -13.51 -3.17 -9.93
C LEU A 208 -12.87 -3.94 -11.09
N ALA A 209 -11.61 -4.37 -10.94
CA ALA A 209 -10.92 -5.15 -11.96
C ALA A 209 -11.54 -6.55 -12.17
N TYR A 210 -12.14 -7.13 -11.14
CA TYR A 210 -12.86 -8.40 -11.26
C TYR A 210 -14.16 -8.29 -12.07
N LEU A 211 -14.83 -7.12 -12.09
CA LEU A 211 -16.14 -6.98 -12.69
C LEU A 211 -16.22 -7.44 -14.15
N PRO A 212 -15.34 -7.01 -15.09
CA PRO A 212 -15.40 -7.46 -16.47
C PRO A 212 -15.26 -8.98 -16.61
N PHE A 213 -14.39 -9.60 -15.80
CA PHE A 213 -14.17 -11.05 -15.80
C PHE A 213 -15.38 -11.80 -15.23
N TYR A 214 -15.94 -11.30 -14.13
CA TYR A 214 -17.11 -11.91 -13.49
C TYR A 214 -18.34 -11.82 -14.40
N LEU A 215 -18.62 -10.64 -14.95
CA LEU A 215 -19.75 -10.45 -15.86
C LEU A 215 -19.62 -11.37 -17.07
N TYR A 216 -18.46 -11.38 -17.73
CA TYR A 216 -18.24 -12.27 -18.85
C TYR A 216 -18.45 -13.75 -18.49
N GLY A 217 -17.80 -14.21 -17.42
CA GLY A 217 -17.87 -15.61 -16.98
C GLY A 217 -19.27 -16.02 -16.52
N PHE A 218 -19.99 -15.12 -15.83
CA PHE A 218 -21.37 -15.34 -15.38
C PHE A 218 -22.35 -15.49 -16.55
N PHE A 219 -22.34 -14.55 -17.50
CA PHE A 219 -23.25 -14.60 -18.66
C PHE A 219 -22.99 -15.80 -19.58
N LYS A 220 -21.74 -16.26 -19.67
CA LYS A 220 -21.33 -17.41 -20.48
C LYS A 220 -21.33 -18.74 -19.73
N SER A 221 -21.73 -18.77 -18.48
CA SER A 221 -21.85 -20.00 -17.69
C SER A 221 -23.21 -20.64 -17.86
N ASP A 222 -23.23 -21.95 -18.06
CA ASP A 222 -24.48 -22.76 -18.05
C ASP A 222 -24.99 -22.96 -16.60
N LYS A 223 -24.13 -22.78 -15.60
CA LYS A 223 -24.40 -22.98 -14.17
C LYS A 223 -24.49 -21.64 -13.40
N LYS A 224 -25.26 -20.68 -13.91
CA LYS A 224 -25.34 -19.32 -13.34
C LYS A 224 -25.67 -19.29 -11.84
N LYS A 225 -26.60 -20.15 -11.38
CA LYS A 225 -26.95 -20.26 -9.95
C LYS A 225 -25.72 -20.69 -9.11
N GLU A 226 -24.98 -21.70 -9.56
CA GLU A 226 -23.77 -22.16 -8.85
C GLU A 226 -22.72 -21.05 -8.79
N VAL A 227 -22.48 -20.34 -9.91
CA VAL A 227 -21.55 -19.20 -9.96
C VAL A 227 -21.98 -18.11 -8.99
N PHE A 228 -23.27 -17.77 -8.95
CA PHE A 228 -23.79 -16.76 -8.03
C PHE A 228 -23.57 -17.14 -6.57
N PHE A 229 -23.99 -18.35 -6.15
CA PHE A 229 -23.83 -18.80 -4.78
C PHE A 229 -22.36 -18.92 -4.35
N LYS A 230 -21.48 -19.39 -5.21
CA LYS A 230 -20.03 -19.43 -4.93
C LYS A 230 -19.44 -18.01 -4.88
N GLY A 231 -19.97 -17.07 -5.67
CA GLY A 231 -19.64 -15.64 -5.56
C GLY A 231 -20.01 -15.11 -4.17
N VAL A 232 -21.25 -15.35 -3.71
CA VAL A 232 -21.71 -14.97 -2.37
C VAL A 232 -20.85 -15.61 -1.27
N GLN A 233 -20.55 -16.90 -1.37
CA GLN A 233 -19.63 -17.57 -0.44
C GLN A 233 -18.25 -16.92 -0.39
N SER A 234 -17.73 -16.48 -1.54
CA SER A 234 -16.44 -15.79 -1.62
C SER A 234 -16.50 -14.42 -0.89
N VAL A 235 -17.59 -13.69 -1.07
CA VAL A 235 -17.81 -12.41 -0.36
C VAL A 235 -17.89 -12.63 1.14
N LEU A 236 -18.71 -13.59 1.60
CA LEU A 236 -18.85 -13.90 3.03
C LEU A 236 -17.51 -14.31 3.66
N LEU A 237 -16.75 -15.18 2.99
CA LEU A 237 -15.43 -15.56 3.46
C LEU A 237 -14.46 -14.38 3.46
N SER A 238 -14.52 -13.52 2.44
CA SER A 238 -13.70 -12.28 2.42
C SER A 238 -14.04 -11.38 3.61
N LEU A 239 -15.31 -11.20 3.94
CA LEU A 239 -15.75 -10.42 5.09
C LEU A 239 -15.23 -11.01 6.41
N LEU A 240 -15.25 -12.33 6.58
CA LEU A 240 -14.66 -12.97 7.76
C LEU A 240 -13.15 -12.74 7.85
N LEU A 241 -12.41 -12.91 6.74
CA LEU A 241 -10.96 -12.72 6.66
C LEU A 241 -10.53 -11.24 6.78
N THR A 242 -11.44 -10.29 6.65
CA THR A 242 -11.18 -8.85 6.77
C THR A 242 -11.95 -8.19 7.90
N ALA A 243 -12.56 -8.97 8.78
CA ALA A 243 -13.40 -8.48 9.87
C ALA A 243 -12.66 -7.49 10.79
N ASN A 244 -11.38 -7.70 10.99
CA ASN A 244 -10.50 -6.81 11.74
C ASN A 244 -10.43 -5.38 11.15
N VAL A 245 -10.52 -5.22 9.82
CA VAL A 245 -10.43 -3.91 9.16
C VAL A 245 -11.80 -3.23 9.10
N TRP A 246 -12.81 -3.89 8.50
CA TRP A 246 -14.11 -3.25 8.32
C TRP A 246 -14.85 -3.04 9.66
N ALA A 247 -14.67 -3.94 10.65
CA ALA A 247 -15.26 -3.75 11.97
C ALA A 247 -14.61 -2.56 12.71
N ALA A 248 -13.30 -2.34 12.56
CA ALA A 248 -12.64 -1.15 13.10
C ALA A 248 -13.19 0.14 12.46
N LEU A 249 -13.37 0.15 11.13
CA LEU A 249 -14.00 1.27 10.42
C LEU A 249 -15.41 1.55 10.96
N VAL A 250 -16.21 0.50 11.22
CA VAL A 250 -17.55 0.61 11.79
C VAL A 250 -17.49 1.17 13.22
N VAL A 251 -16.64 0.59 14.11
CA VAL A 251 -16.50 1.06 15.50
C VAL A 251 -16.15 2.54 15.56
N VAL A 252 -15.12 2.93 14.80
CA VAL A 252 -14.61 4.31 14.88
C VAL A 252 -15.54 5.27 14.14
N GLY A 253 -16.04 4.90 12.94
CA GLY A 253 -16.84 5.76 12.10
C GLY A 253 -18.27 6.00 12.61
N GLN A 254 -18.89 5.02 13.30
CA GLN A 254 -20.22 5.21 13.87
C GLN A 254 -20.25 6.17 15.06
N SER A 255 -19.15 6.27 15.79
CA SER A 255 -19.10 7.01 17.05
C SER A 255 -18.35 8.33 16.94
N ASN A 256 -17.68 8.58 15.80
CA ASN A 256 -16.90 9.78 15.58
C ASN A 256 -17.15 10.35 14.18
N ASN A 257 -17.22 11.66 14.09
CA ASN A 257 -16.95 12.31 12.83
C ASN A 257 -15.43 12.33 12.66
N LEU A 258 -14.93 11.86 11.53
CA LEU A 258 -13.49 11.80 11.27
C LEU A 258 -13.09 12.84 10.23
N VAL A 259 -11.90 13.41 10.40
CA VAL A 259 -11.27 14.20 9.34
C VAL A 259 -11.03 13.27 8.15
N GLU A 260 -11.63 13.61 7.01
CA GLU A 260 -11.42 12.87 5.77
C GLU A 260 -9.94 12.95 5.33
N PRO A 261 -9.39 11.88 4.74
CA PRO A 261 -8.12 11.98 4.05
C PRO A 261 -8.16 13.09 3.01
N PHE A 262 -6.97 13.62 2.67
CA PHE A 262 -6.84 14.75 1.74
C PHE A 262 -7.83 14.68 0.57
N VAL A 263 -8.77 15.63 0.50
CA VAL A 263 -9.71 15.77 -0.62
C VAL A 263 -9.05 16.61 -1.72
N ASN A 264 -8.91 16.01 -2.90
CA ASN A 264 -8.28 16.67 -4.03
C ASN A 264 -9.31 17.43 -4.89
N SER A 265 -9.45 18.71 -4.66
CA SER A 265 -10.37 19.57 -5.43
C SER A 265 -10.03 19.66 -6.93
N LYS A 266 -8.79 19.31 -7.31
CA LYS A 266 -8.30 19.33 -8.69
C LYS A 266 -7.96 17.92 -9.20
N LEU A 267 -8.71 16.90 -8.77
CA LEU A 267 -8.43 15.51 -9.16
C LEU A 267 -8.43 15.31 -10.68
N TYR A 268 -9.25 16.06 -11.41
CA TYR A 268 -9.41 15.95 -12.87
C TYR A 268 -8.13 16.20 -13.69
N ILE A 269 -7.16 16.96 -13.12
CA ILE A 269 -5.86 17.16 -13.77
C ILE A 269 -4.79 16.15 -13.34
N MET A 270 -5.09 15.27 -12.39
CA MET A 270 -4.16 14.26 -11.88
C MET A 270 -4.29 12.94 -12.64
N THR A 271 -4.42 13.03 -13.95
CA THR A 271 -4.50 11.92 -14.89
C THR A 271 -3.14 11.59 -15.48
N VAL A 272 -2.97 10.36 -15.98
CA VAL A 272 -1.70 9.85 -16.52
C VAL A 272 -1.23 10.54 -17.81
N ASN A 273 -2.09 11.26 -18.48
CA ASN A 273 -1.77 12.06 -19.66
C ASN A 273 -1.71 13.58 -19.38
N GLN A 274 -1.70 13.96 -18.09
CA GLN A 274 -1.55 15.34 -17.65
C GLN A 274 -0.49 15.43 -16.53
N ARG A 275 -0.86 15.92 -15.32
CA ARG A 275 0.09 16.16 -14.22
C ARG A 275 0.72 14.89 -13.60
N SER A 276 0.18 13.71 -13.89
CA SER A 276 0.72 12.43 -13.41
C SER A 276 1.32 11.60 -14.54
N ILE A 277 1.92 12.27 -15.52
CA ILE A 277 2.48 11.63 -16.72
C ILE A 277 3.65 10.68 -16.40
N GLU A 278 4.29 10.84 -15.26
CA GLU A 278 5.34 9.92 -14.77
C GLU A 278 4.84 8.47 -14.65
N TRP A 279 3.53 8.26 -14.42
CA TRP A 279 2.95 6.92 -14.39
C TRP A 279 3.03 6.20 -15.74
N LEU A 280 2.94 6.96 -16.83
CA LEU A 280 3.03 6.46 -18.18
C LEU A 280 4.48 6.46 -18.71
N LEU A 281 5.30 7.43 -18.29
CA LEU A 281 6.66 7.64 -18.81
C LEU A 281 7.76 6.93 -17.99
N THR A 282 7.41 6.22 -16.90
CA THR A 282 8.40 5.46 -16.14
C THR A 282 8.03 3.97 -16.11
N PRO A 283 8.73 3.18 -16.93
CA PRO A 283 9.71 3.58 -17.93
C PRO A 283 9.05 4.13 -19.21
N LYS A 284 9.78 4.98 -19.97
CA LYS A 284 9.31 5.54 -21.27
C LYS A 284 8.86 4.46 -22.25
N ALA A 285 9.47 3.28 -22.17
CA ALA A 285 9.11 2.11 -22.96
C ALA A 285 7.64 1.69 -22.76
N LEU A 286 7.00 2.03 -21.64
CA LEU A 286 5.59 1.70 -21.38
C LEU A 286 4.64 2.36 -22.38
N VAL A 287 4.96 3.57 -22.85
CA VAL A 287 4.19 4.25 -23.92
C VAL A 287 4.14 3.39 -25.17
N PHE A 288 5.29 2.84 -25.57
CA PHE A 288 5.35 1.97 -26.77
C PHE A 288 4.56 0.68 -26.56
N VAL A 289 4.51 0.13 -25.35
CA VAL A 289 3.66 -1.02 -25.02
C VAL A 289 2.18 -0.66 -25.12
N VAL A 290 1.76 0.53 -24.67
CA VAL A 290 0.39 1.03 -24.85
C VAL A 290 0.04 1.18 -26.33
N LEU A 291 0.90 1.86 -27.10
CA LEU A 291 0.68 2.05 -28.53
C LEU A 291 0.64 0.72 -29.29
N TYR A 292 1.55 -0.20 -28.96
CA TYR A 292 1.56 -1.56 -29.50
C TYR A 292 0.24 -2.28 -29.20
N GLN A 293 -0.24 -2.22 -27.96
CA GLN A 293 -1.50 -2.85 -27.56
C GLN A 293 -2.70 -2.25 -28.30
N LEU A 294 -2.76 -0.92 -28.45
CA LEU A 294 -3.79 -0.22 -29.21
C LEU A 294 -3.80 -0.66 -30.67
N TYR A 295 -2.63 -0.59 -31.33
CA TYR A 295 -2.47 -0.99 -32.73
C TYR A 295 -2.86 -2.46 -32.96
N PHE A 296 -2.32 -3.35 -32.11
CA PHE A 296 -2.56 -4.78 -32.24
C PHE A 296 -4.02 -5.13 -31.98
N SER A 297 -4.67 -4.47 -31.02
CA SER A 297 -6.10 -4.64 -30.74
C SER A 297 -6.94 -4.16 -31.90
N PHE A 298 -6.65 -2.99 -32.46
CA PHE A 298 -7.38 -2.48 -33.63
C PHE A 298 -7.28 -3.44 -34.81
N ARG A 299 -6.09 -3.96 -35.09
CA ARG A 299 -5.83 -4.80 -36.29
C ARG A 299 -6.31 -6.24 -36.14
N HIS A 300 -6.26 -6.82 -34.93
CA HIS A 300 -6.41 -8.27 -34.70
C HIS A 300 -7.51 -8.62 -33.70
N TRP A 301 -8.39 -7.71 -33.30
CA TRP A 301 -9.44 -7.94 -32.29
C TRP A 301 -10.29 -9.19 -32.57
N ARG A 302 -10.65 -9.39 -33.83
CA ARG A 302 -11.50 -10.53 -34.27
C ARG A 302 -10.82 -11.89 -34.03
N HIS A 303 -9.49 -11.92 -34.03
CA HIS A 303 -8.68 -13.14 -33.85
C HIS A 303 -8.29 -13.39 -32.40
N TYR A 304 -8.62 -12.48 -31.48
CA TYR A 304 -8.36 -12.68 -30.07
C TYR A 304 -9.22 -13.82 -29.52
N ASP A 305 -8.59 -14.68 -28.68
CA ASP A 305 -9.37 -15.60 -27.86
C ASP A 305 -10.13 -14.85 -26.77
N THR A 306 -11.01 -15.55 -26.11
CA THR A 306 -11.88 -15.02 -25.08
C THR A 306 -11.12 -14.33 -23.96
N LEU A 307 -10.08 -14.97 -23.42
CA LEU A 307 -9.34 -14.41 -22.29
C LEU A 307 -8.65 -13.11 -22.69
N LEU A 308 -7.97 -13.09 -23.85
CA LEU A 308 -7.29 -11.90 -24.35
C LEU A 308 -8.27 -10.75 -24.61
N ARG A 309 -9.50 -11.04 -25.13
CA ARG A 309 -10.54 -10.01 -25.30
C ARG A 309 -10.97 -9.41 -23.96
N VAL A 310 -11.23 -10.23 -22.93
CA VAL A 310 -11.67 -9.76 -21.62
C VAL A 310 -10.56 -8.95 -20.95
N VAL A 311 -9.31 -9.44 -20.96
CA VAL A 311 -8.14 -8.75 -20.42
C VAL A 311 -7.93 -7.40 -21.12
N THR A 312 -7.97 -7.38 -22.45
CA THR A 312 -7.76 -6.16 -23.23
C THR A 312 -8.91 -5.17 -23.03
N GLY A 313 -10.16 -5.64 -22.99
CA GLY A 313 -11.33 -4.79 -22.71
C GLY A 313 -11.26 -4.16 -21.32
N ALA A 314 -10.89 -4.95 -20.31
CA ALA A 314 -10.66 -4.46 -18.96
C ALA A 314 -9.50 -3.43 -18.92
N PHE A 315 -8.40 -3.68 -19.63
CA PHE A 315 -7.31 -2.71 -19.77
C PHE A 315 -7.81 -1.37 -20.32
N PHE A 316 -8.62 -1.36 -21.39
CA PHE A 316 -9.14 -0.13 -21.97
C PHE A 316 -10.05 0.64 -21.01
N ILE A 317 -10.89 -0.06 -20.25
CA ILE A 317 -11.72 0.57 -19.21
C ILE A 317 -10.82 1.31 -18.19
N PHE A 318 -9.80 0.66 -17.68
CA PHE A 318 -8.91 1.26 -16.68
C PHE A 318 -7.99 2.34 -17.27
N LEU A 319 -7.59 2.22 -18.55
CA LEU A 319 -6.85 3.27 -19.26
C LEU A 319 -7.69 4.54 -19.38
N VAL A 320 -8.96 4.42 -19.78
CA VAL A 320 -9.89 5.55 -19.88
C VAL A 320 -10.09 6.18 -18.50
N LEU A 321 -10.37 5.38 -17.45
CA LEU A 321 -10.54 5.87 -16.08
C LEU A 321 -9.28 6.55 -15.52
N SER A 322 -8.08 6.16 -15.96
CA SER A 322 -6.83 6.79 -15.53
C SER A 322 -6.48 8.06 -16.30
N SER A 323 -7.17 8.35 -17.38
CA SER A 323 -6.88 9.45 -18.31
C SER A 323 -7.91 10.57 -18.25
N SER A 324 -7.61 11.70 -18.90
CA SER A 324 -8.54 12.84 -19.06
C SER A 324 -9.65 12.58 -20.10
N ILE A 325 -9.65 11.42 -20.77
CA ILE A 325 -10.75 11.00 -21.66
C ILE A 325 -12.03 10.78 -20.83
N PHE A 326 -11.89 10.25 -19.62
CA PHE A 326 -13.02 10.16 -18.69
C PHE A 326 -13.35 11.55 -18.12
N PRO A 327 -14.64 11.95 -18.06
CA PRO A 327 -15.04 13.31 -17.70
C PRO A 327 -14.88 13.61 -16.20
N TRP A 328 -13.67 13.48 -15.68
CA TRP A 328 -13.35 13.70 -14.25
C TRP A 328 -13.74 15.07 -13.73
N TYR A 329 -13.71 16.10 -14.57
CA TYR A 329 -14.15 17.43 -14.20
C TYR A 329 -15.64 17.48 -13.82
N THR A 330 -16.49 16.85 -14.64
CA THR A 330 -17.94 16.77 -14.37
C THR A 330 -18.20 15.91 -13.13
N VAL A 331 -17.54 14.76 -13.03
CA VAL A 331 -17.69 13.85 -11.88
C VAL A 331 -17.23 14.50 -10.57
N ASN A 332 -16.16 15.30 -10.61
CA ASN A 332 -15.68 16.04 -9.44
C ASN A 332 -16.71 17.07 -8.94
N LYS A 333 -17.42 17.71 -9.86
CA LYS A 333 -18.49 18.67 -9.49
C LYS A 333 -19.69 18.04 -8.78
N LEU A 334 -19.93 16.74 -8.97
CA LEU A 334 -20.99 16.00 -8.29
C LEU A 334 -20.71 15.76 -6.81
N ASN A 335 -19.50 16.03 -6.35
CA ASN A 335 -19.06 15.95 -4.95
C ASN A 335 -19.42 14.62 -4.25
N LEU A 336 -19.31 13.51 -5.00
CA LEU A 336 -19.67 12.18 -4.52
C LEU A 336 -18.61 11.65 -3.54
N PRO A 337 -18.98 11.10 -2.38
CA PRO A 337 -18.03 10.57 -1.40
C PRO A 337 -17.05 9.54 -1.97
N LEU A 338 -17.52 8.69 -2.90
CA LEU A 338 -16.68 7.71 -3.57
C LEU A 338 -15.59 8.36 -4.43
N VAL A 339 -15.88 9.49 -5.06
CA VAL A 339 -14.91 10.24 -5.88
C VAL A 339 -13.85 10.87 -5.00
N ASN A 340 -14.26 11.40 -3.83
CA ASN A 340 -13.32 11.93 -2.84
C ASN A 340 -12.37 10.83 -2.32
N LEU A 341 -12.86 9.60 -2.16
CA LEU A 341 -12.03 8.45 -1.76
C LEU A 341 -10.99 8.08 -2.82
N ILE A 342 -11.30 8.21 -4.11
CA ILE A 342 -10.37 7.94 -5.21
C ILE A 342 -9.20 8.93 -5.18
N GLN A 343 -9.43 10.21 -4.91
CA GLN A 343 -8.47 11.32 -4.80
C GLN A 343 -7.65 11.60 -6.09
N PHE A 344 -7.22 10.55 -6.80
CA PHE A 344 -6.31 10.65 -7.95
C PHE A 344 -6.67 9.62 -9.04
N PRO A 345 -7.10 10.05 -10.22
CA PRO A 345 -7.41 9.16 -11.36
C PRO A 345 -6.24 8.26 -11.79
N PHE A 346 -4.98 8.72 -11.63
CA PHE A 346 -3.83 7.88 -11.95
C PHE A 346 -3.80 6.54 -11.20
N ARG A 347 -4.53 6.40 -10.09
CA ARG A 347 -4.60 5.14 -9.34
C ARG A 347 -5.23 4.01 -10.14
N PHE A 348 -6.14 4.33 -11.07
CA PHE A 348 -6.70 3.37 -12.02
C PHE A 348 -5.64 2.84 -13.01
N PHE A 349 -4.49 3.51 -13.13
CA PHE A 349 -3.41 3.03 -13.97
C PHE A 349 -2.67 1.82 -13.38
N VAL A 350 -2.82 1.54 -12.09
CA VAL A 350 -2.25 0.32 -11.46
C VAL A 350 -2.86 -0.95 -12.09
N PRO A 351 -4.19 -1.20 -12.02
CA PRO A 351 -4.78 -2.34 -12.72
C PRO A 351 -4.62 -2.23 -14.25
N ALA A 352 -4.65 -1.03 -14.84
CA ALA A 352 -4.38 -0.85 -16.27
C ALA A 352 -3.01 -1.40 -16.66
N THR A 353 -1.94 -1.09 -15.90
CA THR A 353 -0.58 -1.56 -16.17
C THR A 353 -0.48 -3.08 -16.11
N VAL A 354 -1.09 -3.71 -15.09
CA VAL A 354 -1.10 -5.18 -14.96
C VAL A 354 -1.80 -5.85 -16.14
N LEU A 355 -2.99 -5.36 -16.51
CA LEU A 355 -3.79 -5.89 -17.60
C LEU A 355 -3.15 -5.64 -18.97
N LEU A 356 -2.54 -4.47 -19.17
CA LEU A 356 -1.74 -4.14 -20.35
C LEU A 356 -0.62 -5.15 -20.56
N LEU A 357 0.20 -5.33 -19.52
CA LEU A 357 1.38 -6.19 -19.61
C LEU A 357 1.00 -7.67 -19.76
N LEU A 358 -0.11 -8.09 -19.17
CA LEU A 358 -0.65 -9.43 -19.38
C LEU A 358 -1.14 -9.59 -20.85
N ALA A 359 -1.89 -8.64 -21.38
CA ALA A 359 -2.37 -8.68 -22.75
C ALA A 359 -1.20 -8.67 -23.77
N ALA A 360 -0.22 -7.79 -23.56
CA ALA A 360 0.99 -7.73 -24.40
C ALA A 360 1.78 -9.04 -24.35
N ALA A 361 1.94 -9.63 -23.17
CA ALA A 361 2.61 -10.93 -23.02
C ALA A 361 1.88 -12.05 -23.78
N MET A 362 0.54 -12.09 -23.71
CA MET A 362 -0.29 -13.07 -24.44
C MET A 362 -0.18 -12.87 -25.95
N ILE A 363 -0.15 -11.63 -26.43
CA ILE A 363 0.02 -11.31 -27.85
C ILE A 363 1.41 -11.74 -28.33
N LEU A 364 2.47 -11.38 -27.60
CA LEU A 364 3.85 -11.78 -27.92
C LEU A 364 4.00 -13.32 -27.98
N ASP A 365 3.33 -14.02 -27.09
CA ASP A 365 3.39 -15.49 -27.08
C ASP A 365 2.63 -16.19 -28.21
N LYS A 366 1.51 -15.60 -28.60
CA LYS A 366 0.58 -16.21 -29.58
C LYS A 366 0.93 -15.87 -31.03
N TYR A 367 1.29 -14.60 -31.31
CA TYR A 367 1.43 -14.11 -32.67
C TYR A 367 2.87 -14.07 -33.18
N PHE A 368 3.86 -14.27 -32.30
CA PHE A 368 5.26 -14.39 -32.70
C PHE A 368 5.72 -15.83 -32.56
N ASP A 369 5.79 -16.50 -33.70
CA ASP A 369 6.18 -17.90 -33.84
C ASP A 369 7.67 -18.16 -33.51
N LYS A 370 8.13 -19.40 -33.68
CA LYS A 370 9.51 -19.82 -33.44
C LYS A 370 10.55 -18.97 -34.18
N LYS A 371 10.24 -18.48 -35.39
CA LYS A 371 11.13 -17.69 -36.24
C LYS A 371 11.44 -16.33 -35.56
N TRP A 372 10.44 -15.69 -34.97
CA TRP A 372 10.54 -14.39 -34.31
C TRP A 372 10.94 -14.47 -32.82
N SER A 373 10.92 -15.66 -32.24
CA SER A 373 11.13 -15.83 -30.78
C SER A 373 12.47 -15.29 -30.28
N LYS A 374 13.54 -15.33 -31.11
CA LYS A 374 14.85 -14.74 -30.77
C LYS A 374 14.79 -13.22 -30.77
N PHE A 375 14.14 -12.61 -31.75
CA PHE A 375 13.99 -11.15 -31.85
C PHE A 375 13.12 -10.60 -30.71
N VAL A 376 12.03 -11.29 -30.37
CA VAL A 376 11.19 -10.96 -29.22
C VAL A 376 11.99 -11.03 -27.91
N ALA A 377 12.79 -12.07 -27.73
CA ALA A 377 13.64 -12.21 -26.55
C ALA A 377 14.70 -11.10 -26.45
N ILE A 378 15.37 -10.78 -27.57
CA ILE A 378 16.33 -9.69 -27.64
C ILE A 378 15.65 -8.34 -27.37
N GLY A 379 14.49 -8.09 -28.01
CA GLY A 379 13.70 -6.88 -27.79
C GLY A 379 13.29 -6.70 -26.34
N LEU A 380 12.81 -7.76 -25.67
CA LEU A 380 12.48 -7.74 -24.24
C LEU A 380 13.72 -7.43 -23.38
N ILE A 381 14.88 -8.01 -23.70
CA ILE A 381 16.13 -7.73 -22.97
C ILE A 381 16.51 -6.26 -23.13
N LEU A 382 16.52 -5.74 -24.36
CA LEU A 382 16.87 -4.34 -24.64
C LEU A 382 15.91 -3.37 -23.95
N VAL A 383 14.60 -3.61 -24.02
CA VAL A 383 13.60 -2.79 -23.33
C VAL A 383 13.81 -2.80 -21.83
N ASN A 384 14.13 -3.95 -21.24
CA ASN A 384 14.41 -4.05 -19.80
C ASN A 384 15.72 -3.31 -19.43
N ILE A 385 16.77 -3.41 -20.23
CA ILE A 385 18.04 -2.67 -19.98
C ILE A 385 17.80 -1.16 -20.06
N LEU A 386 17.12 -0.68 -21.11
CA LEU A 386 16.80 0.75 -21.24
C LEU A 386 15.92 1.27 -20.11
N SER A 387 14.95 0.46 -19.67
CA SER A 387 14.08 0.78 -18.53
C SER A 387 14.86 0.84 -17.22
N PHE A 388 15.82 -0.08 -17.03
CA PHE A 388 16.70 -0.10 -15.87
C PHE A 388 17.59 1.15 -15.84
N VAL A 389 18.23 1.50 -16.95
CA VAL A 389 19.07 2.71 -17.05
C VAL A 389 18.25 3.96 -16.72
N GLN A 390 17.07 4.13 -17.33
CA GLN A 390 16.19 5.27 -17.02
C GLN A 390 15.83 5.33 -15.55
N LEU A 391 15.43 4.19 -14.95
CA LEU A 391 15.03 4.15 -13.56
C LEU A 391 16.20 4.46 -12.61
N SER A 392 17.40 3.97 -12.93
CA SER A 392 18.62 4.28 -12.17
C SER A 392 18.93 5.77 -12.20
N GLN A 393 18.86 6.41 -13.38
CA GLN A 393 19.04 7.87 -13.52
C GLN A 393 18.04 8.66 -12.67
N LEU A 394 16.74 8.29 -12.69
CA LEU A 394 15.72 8.92 -11.86
C LEU A 394 15.98 8.74 -10.36
N GLN A 395 16.56 7.61 -9.96
CA GLN A 395 16.95 7.40 -8.56
C GLN A 395 18.16 8.24 -8.18
N GLU A 396 19.17 8.32 -9.05
CA GLU A 396 20.35 9.15 -8.86
C GLU A 396 19.96 10.62 -8.71
N GLU A 397 19.09 11.16 -9.57
CA GLU A 397 18.54 12.52 -9.43
C GLU A 397 17.91 12.77 -8.04
N LYS A 398 17.19 11.79 -7.49
CA LYS A 398 16.59 11.90 -6.16
C LYS A 398 17.61 11.80 -5.03
N ILE A 399 18.66 11.04 -5.24
CA ILE A 399 19.78 10.91 -4.30
C ILE A 399 20.64 12.17 -4.32
N ASP A 400 20.84 12.78 -5.49
CA ASP A 400 21.50 14.07 -5.62
C ASP A 400 20.73 15.18 -4.90
N ASP A 401 19.40 15.19 -5.02
CA ASP A 401 18.54 16.07 -4.23
C ASP A 401 18.81 15.92 -2.72
N TYR A 402 19.01 14.70 -2.23
CA TYR A 402 19.32 14.44 -0.82
C TYR A 402 20.67 15.00 -0.37
N TYR A 403 21.72 14.92 -1.22
CA TYR A 403 23.05 15.38 -0.87
C TYR A 403 23.26 16.87 -1.12
N ASN A 404 22.76 17.40 -2.24
CA ASN A 404 23.12 18.72 -2.76
C ASN A 404 22.18 19.83 -2.32
N THR A 405 21.00 19.52 -1.77
CA THR A 405 20.09 20.56 -1.27
C THR A 405 20.43 20.94 0.17
N LYS A 406 20.20 22.24 0.52
CA LYS A 406 20.27 22.69 1.93
C LYS A 406 19.39 21.86 2.86
N HIS A 407 18.30 21.29 2.33
CA HIS A 407 17.36 20.49 3.10
C HIS A 407 17.17 19.12 2.43
N PRO A 408 17.66 18.02 3.04
CA PRO A 408 17.57 16.65 2.49
C PRO A 408 16.13 16.15 2.38
N ILE A 409 15.20 16.82 3.05
CA ILE A 409 13.76 16.62 2.95
C ILE A 409 13.16 17.93 2.44
N GLN A 410 12.42 17.85 1.33
CA GLN A 410 11.75 19.04 0.81
C GLN A 410 10.77 19.58 1.86
N ARG A 411 10.98 20.83 2.28
CA ARG A 411 10.03 21.59 3.09
C ARG A 411 8.74 21.78 2.29
N LYS A 412 7.82 20.84 2.41
CA LYS A 412 6.46 21.00 1.91
C LYS A 412 5.62 21.71 2.94
N LYS A 413 4.52 22.32 2.49
CA LYS A 413 3.48 22.86 3.37
C LYS A 413 3.15 21.83 4.46
N HIS A 414 3.11 22.26 5.72
CA HIS A 414 2.83 21.42 6.89
C HIS A 414 3.91 20.37 7.24
N THR A 415 5.16 20.58 6.78
CA THR A 415 6.32 19.78 7.21
C THR A 415 7.27 20.66 8.01
N PHE A 416 7.64 20.23 9.20
CA PHE A 416 8.50 20.94 10.15
C PHE A 416 9.80 20.17 10.31
N ILE A 417 10.90 20.90 10.39
CA ILE A 417 12.24 20.35 10.59
C ILE A 417 12.84 21.12 11.75
N TRP A 418 13.09 20.43 12.86
CA TRP A 418 13.57 21.01 14.13
C TRP A 418 15.11 20.95 14.29
N GLY A 419 15.82 20.34 13.34
CA GLY A 419 17.28 20.22 13.33
C GLY A 419 17.90 20.87 12.09
N ASN A 420 19.22 20.92 12.08
CA ASN A 420 19.98 21.32 10.90
C ASN A 420 19.99 20.21 9.83
N PRO A 421 20.39 20.51 8.58
CA PRO A 421 20.42 19.50 7.51
C PRO A 421 21.33 18.30 7.79
N ALA A 422 22.42 18.47 8.55
CA ALA A 422 23.31 17.37 8.89
C ALA A 422 22.66 16.41 9.89
N ASP A 423 21.94 16.94 10.91
CA ASP A 423 21.21 16.13 11.88
C ASP A 423 20.11 15.31 11.20
N VAL A 424 19.38 15.92 10.25
CA VAL A 424 18.37 15.21 9.46
C VAL A 424 19.00 14.08 8.66
N ARG A 425 20.16 14.32 8.02
CA ARG A 425 20.86 13.24 7.29
C ARG A 425 21.32 12.14 8.24
N ALA A 426 21.93 12.49 9.37
CA ALA A 426 22.41 11.54 10.35
C ALA A 426 21.29 10.67 10.93
N SER A 427 20.09 11.24 11.16
CA SER A 427 18.96 10.53 11.76
C SER A 427 18.42 9.36 10.91
N PHE A 428 18.62 9.37 9.58
CA PHE A 428 18.29 8.21 8.75
C PHE A 428 19.19 7.00 8.98
N TYR A 429 20.41 7.23 9.52
CA TYR A 429 21.40 6.19 9.79
C TYR A 429 21.52 5.85 11.27
N ASP A 430 20.81 6.56 12.13
CA ASP A 430 20.80 6.28 13.56
C ASP A 430 20.07 4.97 13.86
N SER A 431 20.59 4.21 14.81
CA SER A 431 19.96 3.00 15.32
C SER A 431 18.68 3.29 16.10
N ASP A 432 18.62 4.45 16.77
CA ASP A 432 17.40 4.98 17.34
C ASP A 432 16.55 5.64 16.22
N LYS A 433 15.60 4.88 15.74
CA LYS A 433 14.71 5.31 14.65
C LYS A 433 13.75 6.44 15.04
N PHE A 434 13.57 6.66 16.35
CA PHE A 434 12.73 7.77 16.83
C PHE A 434 13.35 9.12 16.50
N LYS A 435 14.68 9.25 16.51
CA LYS A 435 15.37 10.52 16.21
C LYS A 435 14.92 11.18 14.88
N LEU A 436 14.70 10.40 13.82
CA LEU A 436 14.18 10.95 12.57
C LEU A 436 12.76 11.50 12.76
N LEU A 437 11.91 10.75 13.45
CA LEU A 437 10.49 11.10 13.64
C LEU A 437 10.32 12.27 14.64
N ASP A 438 11.32 12.51 15.47
CA ASP A 438 11.41 13.63 16.39
C ASP A 438 11.88 14.91 15.68
N ILE A 439 12.97 14.82 14.91
CA ILE A 439 13.54 15.97 14.18
C ILE A 439 12.63 16.42 13.01
N VAL A 440 11.91 15.50 12.38
CA VAL A 440 11.06 15.82 11.22
C VAL A 440 9.63 15.40 11.50
N SER A 441 8.76 16.39 11.56
CA SER A 441 7.33 16.20 11.74
C SER A 441 6.52 16.66 10.54
N LYS A 442 5.34 16.09 10.37
CA LYS A 442 4.39 16.49 9.35
C LYS A 442 2.98 16.49 9.92
N SER A 443 2.29 17.60 9.72
CA SER A 443 0.88 17.65 10.03
C SER A 443 0.10 16.73 9.09
N THR A 444 -0.56 15.74 9.66
CA THR A 444 -1.38 14.75 8.96
C THR A 444 -2.65 14.50 9.76
N PRO A 445 -3.68 15.35 9.63
CA PRO A 445 -4.89 15.26 10.46
C PRO A 445 -5.85 14.13 10.08
N ASP A 446 -5.53 13.33 9.06
CA ASP A 446 -6.37 12.25 8.56
C ASP A 446 -6.83 11.32 9.70
N TYR A 447 -8.11 10.99 9.70
CA TYR A 447 -8.76 10.10 10.67
C TYR A 447 -8.83 10.61 12.12
N LEU A 448 -8.44 11.86 12.40
CA LEU A 448 -8.68 12.46 13.71
C LEU A 448 -10.17 12.74 13.91
N PRO A 449 -10.67 12.78 15.15
CA PRO A 449 -12.02 13.27 15.42
C PRO A 449 -12.19 14.68 14.87
N ALA A 450 -13.34 14.96 14.27
CA ALA A 450 -13.64 16.25 13.68
C ALA A 450 -14.89 16.84 14.29
N ASP A 451 -14.82 18.09 14.72
CA ASP A 451 -15.99 18.92 14.93
C ASP A 451 -16.46 19.48 13.58
N LYS A 452 -17.67 19.09 13.15
CA LYS A 452 -18.25 19.57 11.88
C LYS A 452 -18.61 21.07 11.91
N SER A 453 -18.85 21.64 13.08
CA SER A 453 -19.12 23.07 13.23
C SER A 453 -17.86 23.92 13.08
N ASN A 454 -16.69 23.35 13.40
CA ASN A 454 -15.40 24.02 13.28
C ASN A 454 -14.92 24.00 11.82
N LYS A 455 -14.78 25.16 11.20
CA LYS A 455 -14.33 25.36 9.81
C LYS A 455 -12.82 25.59 9.66
N ASP A 456 -12.08 25.62 10.77
CA ASP A 456 -10.65 25.86 10.74
C ASP A 456 -9.89 24.78 9.98
N ASN A 457 -8.73 25.16 9.46
CA ASN A 457 -7.87 24.25 8.72
C ASN A 457 -7.32 23.17 9.66
N LYS A 458 -7.71 21.92 9.45
CA LYS A 458 -7.35 20.78 10.31
C LYS A 458 -5.84 20.52 10.37
N TYR A 459 -5.09 20.90 9.33
CA TYR A 459 -3.62 20.85 9.36
C TYR A 459 -3.05 21.86 10.35
N VAL A 460 -3.57 23.08 10.37
CA VAL A 460 -3.16 24.12 11.33
C VAL A 460 -3.53 23.72 12.76
N LEU A 461 -4.73 23.20 12.96
CA LEU A 461 -5.13 22.71 14.30
C LEU A 461 -4.22 21.57 14.79
N TYR A 462 -3.78 20.68 13.90
CA TYR A 462 -2.83 19.62 14.28
C TYR A 462 -1.46 20.19 14.66
N GLU A 463 -0.99 21.19 13.94
CA GLU A 463 0.25 21.91 14.24
C GLU A 463 0.18 22.57 15.61
N GLU A 464 -0.89 23.29 15.86
CA GLU A 464 -1.11 24.01 17.11
C GLU A 464 -1.32 23.08 18.30
N PHE A 465 -2.34 22.20 18.24
CA PHE A 465 -2.79 21.42 19.40
C PHE A 465 -2.01 20.12 19.64
N VAL A 466 -1.33 19.58 18.64
CA VAL A 466 -0.56 18.35 18.80
C VAL A 466 0.94 18.62 18.76
N LEU A 467 1.45 19.18 17.65
CA LEU A 467 2.89 19.37 17.49
C LEU A 467 3.43 20.48 18.42
N GLY A 468 2.71 21.59 18.57
CA GLY A 468 3.13 22.73 19.41
C GLY A 468 3.13 22.46 20.92
N HIS A 469 2.43 21.41 21.39
CA HIS A 469 2.36 21.07 22.81
C HIS A 469 3.06 19.75 23.17
N THR A 470 3.70 19.07 22.19
CA THR A 470 4.21 17.72 22.40
C THR A 470 5.29 17.64 23.47
N ASP A 471 6.16 18.66 23.57
CA ASP A 471 7.32 18.70 24.46
C ASP A 471 7.01 19.19 25.88
N ALA A 472 5.79 19.72 26.10
CA ALA A 472 5.35 20.18 27.42
C ALA A 472 5.08 19.05 28.41
N TYR A 473 5.08 17.79 27.95
CA TYR A 473 4.65 16.63 28.72
C TYR A 473 5.66 15.50 28.67
N LYS A 474 5.96 14.91 29.82
CA LYS A 474 6.63 13.61 29.87
C LYS A 474 5.60 12.52 29.56
N LYS A 475 5.83 11.78 28.48
CA LYS A 475 4.95 10.72 27.97
C LYS A 475 5.55 9.35 28.30
N THR A 476 4.75 8.46 28.88
CA THR A 476 5.12 7.06 29.10
C THR A 476 4.01 6.14 28.63
N GLN A 477 4.39 4.93 28.19
CA GLN A 477 3.48 3.91 27.70
C GLN A 477 3.31 2.84 28.78
N GLY A 478 2.08 2.68 29.27
CA GLY A 478 1.67 1.55 30.09
C GLY A 478 1.03 0.44 29.25
N ASP A 479 0.48 -0.58 29.90
CA ASP A 479 -0.22 -1.67 29.21
C ASP A 479 -1.50 -1.16 28.53
N ASN A 480 -1.44 -1.02 27.20
CA ASN A 480 -2.50 -0.42 26.36
C ASN A 480 -2.97 0.96 26.85
N GLU A 481 -2.09 1.72 27.47
CA GLU A 481 -2.37 3.07 27.97
C GLU A 481 -1.26 4.05 27.64
N LEU A 482 -1.61 5.34 27.55
CA LEU A 482 -0.69 6.46 27.50
C LEU A 482 -0.79 7.24 28.83
N VAL A 483 0.35 7.61 29.39
CA VAL A 483 0.41 8.41 30.61
C VAL A 483 1.19 9.70 30.33
N PHE A 484 0.53 10.82 30.53
CA PHE A 484 1.10 12.17 30.44
C PHE A 484 1.32 12.70 31.83
N THR A 485 2.53 13.17 32.11
CA THR A 485 2.87 13.80 33.40
C THR A 485 3.50 15.16 33.18
N TRP A 486 3.08 16.14 33.98
CA TRP A 486 3.63 17.50 33.97
C TRP A 486 3.51 18.15 35.35
N THR A 487 4.27 19.22 35.57
CA THR A 487 4.17 20.06 36.76
C THR A 487 3.63 21.42 36.34
N ALA A 488 2.64 21.91 37.07
CA ALA A 488 2.02 23.22 36.80
C ALA A 488 2.24 24.16 37.99
N ASP A 489 2.65 25.39 37.69
CA ASP A 489 2.88 26.44 38.70
C ASP A 489 1.58 27.08 39.19
N ALA A 490 0.53 26.99 38.36
CA ALA A 490 -0.79 27.55 38.63
C ALA A 490 -1.91 26.56 38.24
N SER A 491 -3.07 26.67 38.89
CA SER A 491 -4.29 26.04 38.41
C SER A 491 -4.77 26.72 37.12
N GLY A 492 -5.34 25.96 36.20
CA GLY A 492 -5.80 26.51 34.93
C GLY A 492 -6.10 25.41 33.90
N TRP A 493 -6.17 25.79 32.65
CA TRP A 493 -6.47 24.88 31.55
C TRP A 493 -5.17 24.42 30.85
N ALA A 494 -5.01 23.11 30.65
CA ALA A 494 -3.91 22.50 29.97
C ALA A 494 -4.37 21.77 28.71
N ILE A 495 -3.77 22.08 27.56
CA ILE A 495 -4.02 21.42 26.28
C ILE A 495 -3.21 20.13 26.24
N ILE A 496 -3.86 18.99 26.12
CA ILE A 496 -3.17 17.68 26.07
C ILE A 496 -3.05 17.22 24.62
N PRO A 497 -1.83 17.03 24.07
CA PRO A 497 -1.59 16.69 22.66
C PRO A 497 -1.95 15.24 22.33
N VAL A 498 -3.22 14.86 22.51
CA VAL A 498 -3.76 13.52 22.27
C VAL A 498 -5.09 13.60 21.53
N ALA A 499 -5.38 12.63 20.68
CA ALA A 499 -6.66 12.53 19.99
C ALA A 499 -7.68 11.77 20.85
N LYS A 500 -8.72 12.46 21.31
CA LYS A 500 -9.83 11.92 22.10
C LYS A 500 -10.96 11.47 21.19
N TYR A 501 -11.05 10.17 20.91
CA TYR A 501 -12.20 9.54 20.23
C TYR A 501 -13.32 9.25 21.22
N ALA A 502 -14.52 8.90 20.73
CA ALA A 502 -15.67 8.60 21.58
C ALA A 502 -15.38 7.52 22.64
N ASP A 503 -14.69 6.45 22.23
CA ASP A 503 -14.34 5.35 23.13
C ASP A 503 -12.97 5.55 23.85
N THR A 504 -12.31 6.70 23.71
CA THR A 504 -11.12 7.06 24.53
C THR A 504 -11.57 7.51 25.91
N GLU A 505 -10.98 6.97 26.95
CA GLU A 505 -11.23 7.33 28.34
C GLU A 505 -10.05 8.15 28.90
N LEU A 506 -10.36 9.19 29.67
CA LEU A 506 -9.39 10.08 30.31
C LEU A 506 -9.52 9.99 31.83
N MET A 507 -8.39 9.80 32.52
CA MET A 507 -8.34 9.78 33.99
C MET A 507 -7.27 10.77 34.47
N LEU A 508 -7.67 11.89 35.02
CA LEU A 508 -6.78 12.94 35.53
C LEU A 508 -6.62 12.82 37.04
N ASN A 509 -5.40 12.68 37.53
CA ASN A 509 -5.07 12.59 38.94
C ASN A 509 -5.92 11.55 39.72
N GLY A 510 -6.19 10.39 39.06
CA GLY A 510 -7.00 9.31 39.60
C GLY A 510 -8.53 9.47 39.41
N LYS A 511 -9.01 10.63 38.97
CA LYS A 511 -10.44 10.85 38.67
C LYS A 511 -10.74 10.62 37.19
N ARG A 512 -11.71 9.77 36.88
CA ARG A 512 -12.24 9.63 35.51
C ARG A 512 -12.98 10.89 35.11
N LEU A 513 -12.59 11.46 33.96
CA LEU A 513 -13.21 12.67 33.44
C LEU A 513 -14.51 12.36 32.70
N SER A 514 -15.53 13.16 32.96
CA SER A 514 -16.79 13.21 32.19
C SER A 514 -16.71 14.29 31.12
N HIS A 515 -17.67 14.34 30.21
CA HIS A 515 -17.73 15.35 29.15
C HIS A 515 -17.77 16.81 29.66
N LYS A 516 -18.12 17.03 30.94
CA LYS A 516 -18.15 18.35 31.58
C LYS A 516 -16.78 18.78 32.12
N ASP A 517 -15.85 17.84 32.29
CA ASP A 517 -14.54 18.08 32.90
C ASP A 517 -13.45 18.50 31.89
N TYR A 518 -13.77 18.52 30.58
CA TYR A 518 -12.83 18.93 29.52
C TYR A 518 -13.56 19.57 28.33
N THR A 519 -12.84 20.35 27.53
CA THR A 519 -13.28 20.83 26.22
C THR A 519 -12.45 20.15 25.11
N LEU A 520 -12.97 20.14 23.87
CA LEU A 520 -12.28 19.55 22.73
C LEU A 520 -12.01 20.60 21.66
N SER A 521 -10.82 20.54 21.06
CA SER A 521 -10.50 21.29 19.86
C SER A 521 -11.25 20.75 18.63
N GLY A 522 -11.19 21.46 17.51
CA GLY A 522 -11.79 21.04 16.23
C GLY A 522 -11.23 19.74 15.63
N ILE A 523 -10.21 19.12 16.27
CA ILE A 523 -9.62 17.81 15.92
C ILE A 523 -9.63 16.83 17.09
N GLY A 524 -10.47 17.10 18.11
CA GLY A 524 -10.65 16.20 19.25
C GLY A 524 -9.50 16.21 20.26
N THR A 525 -8.66 17.25 20.30
CA THR A 525 -7.63 17.39 21.33
C THR A 525 -8.25 17.96 22.62
N PRO A 526 -8.13 17.26 23.78
CA PRO A 526 -8.74 17.70 25.02
C PRO A 526 -7.94 18.80 25.70
N THR A 527 -8.65 19.74 26.27
CA THR A 527 -8.15 20.72 27.25
C THR A 527 -8.76 20.40 28.59
N VAL A 528 -7.93 20.16 29.63
CA VAL A 528 -8.33 19.71 30.96
C VAL A 528 -7.95 20.71 32.04
N GLN A 529 -8.66 20.71 33.18
CA GLN A 529 -8.33 21.57 34.29
C GLN A 529 -7.20 20.95 35.15
N GLN A 530 -6.00 21.56 35.11
CA GLN A 530 -4.86 21.16 35.92
C GLN A 530 -4.91 21.76 37.33
N LYS A 531 -4.26 21.10 38.27
CA LYS A 531 -3.99 21.64 39.63
C LYS A 531 -2.54 22.09 39.75
N VAL A 532 -2.25 22.92 40.73
CA VAL A 532 -0.87 23.26 41.09
C VAL A 532 -0.08 22.01 41.46
N GLY A 533 1.19 21.95 41.07
CA GLY A 533 2.06 20.84 41.27
C GLY A 533 1.91 19.72 40.22
N LYS A 534 2.23 18.50 40.62
CA LYS A 534 2.27 17.35 39.72
C LYS A 534 0.86 16.94 39.26
N ASN A 535 0.69 16.83 37.94
CA ASN A 535 -0.48 16.28 37.28
C ASN A 535 -0.16 15.01 36.51
N THR A 536 -1.09 14.07 36.47
CA THR A 536 -0.96 12.80 35.75
C THR A 536 -2.27 12.50 35.03
N LEU A 537 -2.21 12.41 33.71
CA LEU A 537 -3.35 12.01 32.88
C LEU A 537 -3.10 10.64 32.27
N LYS A 538 -3.95 9.67 32.56
CA LYS A 538 -3.99 8.36 31.92
C LYS A 538 -5.04 8.34 30.81
N ILE A 539 -4.69 7.74 29.69
CA ILE A 539 -5.48 7.69 28.49
C ILE A 539 -5.56 6.25 28.03
N THR A 540 -6.79 5.71 27.92
CA THR A 540 -7.05 4.35 27.50
C THR A 540 -8.12 4.33 26.40
N TYR A 541 -8.21 3.26 25.64
CA TYR A 541 -9.27 3.08 24.64
C TYR A 541 -10.12 1.86 25.01
N ARG A 542 -11.43 2.08 25.18
CA ARG A 542 -12.37 1.01 25.49
C ARG A 542 -12.73 0.22 24.24
N ILE A 543 -12.19 -0.99 24.13
CA ILE A 543 -12.49 -1.88 23.00
C ILE A 543 -13.85 -2.56 23.27
N ARG A 544 -14.80 -2.40 22.33
CA ARG A 544 -16.16 -2.97 22.41
C ARG A 544 -16.12 -4.50 22.35
N THR A 545 -16.92 -5.17 23.15
CA THR A 545 -16.95 -6.65 23.26
C THR A 545 -17.22 -7.35 21.93
N TRP A 546 -18.18 -6.84 21.14
CA TRP A 546 -18.46 -7.43 19.83
C TRP A 546 -17.29 -7.33 18.85
N PHE A 547 -16.49 -6.24 18.93
CA PHE A 547 -15.28 -6.11 18.13
C PHE A 547 -14.23 -7.15 18.54
N LYS A 548 -14.04 -7.38 19.85
CA LYS A 548 -13.14 -8.44 20.34
C LYS A 548 -13.56 -9.81 19.81
N ALA A 549 -14.86 -10.12 19.82
CA ALA A 549 -15.39 -11.36 19.27
C ALA A 549 -15.08 -11.50 17.75
N LEU A 550 -15.27 -10.43 16.98
CA LEU A 550 -14.94 -10.45 15.54
C LEU A 550 -13.44 -10.59 15.26
N ILE A 551 -12.57 -10.05 16.10
CA ILE A 551 -11.12 -10.29 15.97
C ILE A 551 -10.80 -11.77 16.18
N VAL A 552 -11.40 -12.42 17.18
CA VAL A 552 -11.22 -13.87 17.40
C VAL A 552 -11.71 -14.66 16.18
N VAL A 553 -12.89 -14.36 15.65
CA VAL A 553 -13.43 -14.99 14.43
C VAL A 553 -12.49 -14.78 13.25
N ASN A 554 -11.96 -13.56 13.08
CA ASN A 554 -11.00 -13.26 12.01
C ASN A 554 -9.71 -14.09 12.11
N ILE A 555 -9.12 -14.17 13.30
CA ILE A 555 -7.91 -14.98 13.55
C ILE A 555 -8.19 -16.46 13.26
N LEU A 556 -9.30 -17.00 13.78
CA LEU A 556 -9.67 -18.41 13.54
C LEU A 556 -9.93 -18.68 12.06
N SER A 557 -10.51 -17.72 11.33
CA SER A 557 -10.73 -17.84 9.88
C SER A 557 -9.39 -17.93 9.12
N TRP A 558 -8.42 -17.07 9.45
CA TRP A 558 -7.08 -17.15 8.85
C TRP A 558 -6.36 -18.45 9.20
N LEU A 559 -6.40 -18.88 10.45
CA LEU A 559 -5.82 -20.16 10.88
C LEU A 559 -6.43 -21.34 10.11
N SER A 560 -7.75 -21.35 9.95
CA SER A 560 -8.47 -22.38 9.18
C SER A 560 -8.02 -22.40 7.71
N VAL A 561 -7.82 -21.25 7.08
CA VAL A 561 -7.28 -21.16 5.71
C VAL A 561 -5.86 -21.74 5.64
N VAL A 562 -4.99 -21.38 6.57
CA VAL A 562 -3.60 -21.88 6.60
C VAL A 562 -3.56 -23.39 6.79
N ILE A 563 -4.33 -23.93 7.74
CA ILE A 563 -4.43 -25.36 8.01
C ILE A 563 -4.95 -26.11 6.77
N TYR A 564 -6.05 -25.62 6.16
CA TYR A 564 -6.61 -26.22 4.96
C TYR A 564 -5.59 -26.28 3.81
N LEU A 565 -4.87 -25.19 3.56
CA LEU A 565 -3.85 -25.14 2.52
C LEU A 565 -2.67 -26.07 2.82
N GLY A 566 -2.28 -26.20 4.09
CA GLY A 566 -1.26 -27.14 4.56
C GLY A 566 -1.66 -28.60 4.31
N ILE A 567 -2.86 -29.00 4.72
CA ILE A 567 -3.40 -30.34 4.52
C ILE A 567 -3.48 -30.66 3.02
N LYS A 568 -4.02 -29.74 2.23
CA LYS A 568 -4.13 -29.91 0.77
C LYS A 568 -2.77 -30.15 0.11
N LYS A 569 -1.72 -29.42 0.53
CA LYS A 569 -0.35 -29.61 0.02
C LYS A 569 0.20 -30.99 0.36
N ILE A 570 0.02 -31.47 1.60
CA ILE A 570 0.45 -32.79 2.05
C ILE A 570 -0.27 -33.90 1.27
N THR A 571 -1.59 -33.78 1.08
CA THR A 571 -2.40 -34.74 0.34
C THR A 571 -1.99 -34.84 -1.13
N LEU A 572 -1.65 -33.74 -1.76
CA LEU A 572 -1.15 -33.71 -3.13
C LEU A 572 0.26 -34.29 -3.26
N SER A 573 1.13 -34.05 -2.28
CA SER A 573 2.49 -34.61 -2.25
C SER A 573 2.50 -36.15 -2.04
N LYS A 574 1.47 -36.72 -1.42
CA LYS A 574 1.34 -38.17 -1.23
C LYS A 574 0.74 -38.92 -2.45
N LYS A 575 0.17 -38.17 -3.41
CA LYS A 575 -0.47 -38.74 -4.62
C LYS A 575 0.40 -38.63 -5.89
N GLY A 576 1.52 -37.91 -5.84
CA GLY A 576 2.53 -37.77 -6.89
C GLY A 576 3.87 -38.34 -6.47
#